data_193034c0d12cd1ae41eded9dc8390209
#
_entry.id   193034c0d12cd1ae41eded9dc8390209
#
_cell.length_a   1.000
_cell.length_b   1.000
_cell.length_c   1.000
_cell.angle_alpha   90.00
_cell.angle_beta   90.00
_cell.angle_gamma   90.00
#
_symmetry.space_group_name_H-M   'P 1'
#
loop_
_entity.id
_entity.type
_entity.pdbx_description
1 polymer ?
#
loop_
_entity_poly.entity_id
_entity_poly.type
_entity_poly.pdbx_seq_one_letter_code
_entity_poly.pdbx_strand_id
1 'polypeptide(L)'
;FGGWPSPVCGNSPPSPRRGSPRASDGLIRIDTDGITTFASPNALSAFNRMGFDDELEGESLSEVTTELLPAQQNVDESLPLVVSGRAPWRADIEARGVTVSLRSIPLRDQGHRSGAVVLCRDVTELRHQEQELITKDATIREIHHRVKNNLQTVASLLRIQARRTHSEEARDALSQAMRRVASIAVVHDTLSEGLTQNVDFDEVFDRVLRLVAEVAAAPNTRAQTSSSGKFGVLPSAYATPLALALTELVTNAVEHGLAGLE
;
A
#
# COMPACT_ATOMS: atom_id res chain seq x y z
N PHE A 1 18.80 23.72 -47.58
CA PHE A 1 19.66 22.97 -46.64
C PHE A 1 18.74 22.24 -45.68
N GLY A 2 18.66 20.92 -45.88
CA GLY A 2 17.71 20.04 -45.23
C GLY A 2 18.08 19.76 -43.76
N GLY A 3 17.15 20.04 -42.88
CA GLY A 3 17.18 19.56 -41.51
C GLY A 3 16.59 18.15 -41.44
N TRP A 4 17.34 17.19 -40.95
CA TRP A 4 16.89 15.85 -40.67
C TRP A 4 16.01 15.86 -39.40
N PRO A 5 14.85 15.20 -39.38
CA PRO A 5 14.09 15.05 -38.16
C PRO A 5 14.81 14.04 -37.26
N SER A 6 15.02 14.41 -36.01
CA SER A 6 15.55 13.54 -34.94
C SER A 6 14.64 12.33 -34.76
N PRO A 7 15.18 11.11 -34.57
CA PRO A 7 14.38 9.95 -34.28
C PRO A 7 13.81 10.08 -32.86
N VAL A 8 12.48 10.10 -32.74
CA VAL A 8 11.76 9.94 -31.52
C VAL A 8 11.91 8.48 -31.09
N CYS A 9 12.94 8.18 -30.30
CA CYS A 9 13.09 6.92 -29.61
C CYS A 9 12.25 6.95 -28.34
N GLY A 10 11.03 6.51 -28.45
CA GLY A 10 10.09 6.27 -27.36
C GLY A 10 9.50 4.88 -27.43
N ASN A 11 10.31 3.84 -27.64
CA ASN A 11 9.87 2.46 -27.46
C ASN A 11 10.35 1.95 -26.10
N SER A 12 9.66 2.36 -25.03
CA SER A 12 9.63 1.55 -23.82
C SER A 12 8.94 0.22 -24.18
N PRO A 13 9.50 -0.95 -23.81
CA PRO A 13 8.83 -2.23 -24.05
C PRO A 13 7.45 -2.17 -23.39
N PRO A 14 6.38 -2.62 -24.08
CA PRO A 14 5.06 -2.63 -23.49
C PRO A 14 5.14 -3.43 -22.18
N SER A 15 4.79 -2.80 -21.07
CA SER A 15 4.65 -3.47 -19.79
C SER A 15 3.79 -4.73 -20.02
N PRO A 16 4.18 -5.92 -19.49
CA PRO A 16 3.41 -7.14 -19.70
C PRO A 16 1.98 -6.86 -19.28
N ARG A 17 1.05 -6.91 -20.23
CA ARG A 17 -0.36 -6.64 -19.98
C ARG A 17 -0.80 -7.59 -18.88
N ARG A 18 -1.21 -7.04 -17.71
CA ARG A 18 -1.76 -7.83 -16.61
C ARG A 18 -2.85 -8.73 -17.18
N GLY A 19 -2.62 -10.05 -17.23
CA GLY A 19 -3.58 -11.01 -17.73
C GLY A 19 -3.20 -11.72 -19.04
N SER A 20 -2.00 -11.53 -19.60
CA SER A 20 -1.54 -12.38 -20.72
C SER A 20 -1.41 -13.84 -20.28
N PRO A 21 -1.87 -14.83 -21.09
CA PRO A 21 -1.67 -16.25 -20.82
C PRO A 21 -0.18 -16.58 -20.66
N ARG A 22 0.14 -17.48 -19.73
CA ARG A 22 1.49 -18.00 -19.51
C ARG A 22 1.54 -19.48 -19.84
N ALA A 23 2.71 -19.99 -20.14
CA ALA A 23 2.89 -21.44 -20.40
C ALA A 23 2.49 -22.34 -19.21
N SER A 24 2.52 -21.78 -17.99
CA SER A 24 2.10 -22.47 -16.77
C SER A 24 0.59 -22.41 -16.49
N ASP A 25 -0.17 -21.62 -17.26
CA ASP A 25 -1.62 -21.52 -17.05
C ASP A 25 -2.28 -22.84 -17.51
N GLY A 26 -3.21 -23.32 -16.69
CA GLY A 26 -4.11 -24.40 -17.09
C GLY A 26 -5.13 -23.90 -18.12
N LEU A 27 -5.57 -24.78 -18.99
CA LEU A 27 -6.56 -24.52 -20.01
C LEU A 27 -7.69 -25.55 -19.91
N ILE A 28 -8.91 -25.06 -19.83
CA ILE A 28 -10.14 -25.85 -19.91
C ILE A 28 -10.93 -25.36 -21.12
N ARG A 29 -11.42 -26.27 -21.94
CA ARG A 29 -12.38 -25.99 -23.00
C ARG A 29 -13.75 -26.46 -22.56
N ILE A 30 -14.74 -25.59 -22.66
CA ILE A 30 -16.13 -25.90 -22.40
C ILE A 30 -16.97 -25.71 -23.67
N ASP A 31 -18.03 -26.49 -23.80
CA ASP A 31 -19.00 -26.35 -24.87
C ASP A 31 -20.03 -25.23 -24.61
N THR A 32 -21.10 -25.19 -25.39
CA THR A 32 -22.18 -24.19 -25.25
C THR A 32 -23.00 -24.37 -23.98
N ASP A 33 -23.05 -25.57 -23.41
CA ASP A 33 -23.80 -25.91 -22.21
C ASP A 33 -22.96 -25.81 -20.93
N GLY A 34 -21.66 -25.52 -21.07
CA GLY A 34 -20.71 -25.38 -19.95
C GLY A 34 -20.07 -26.69 -19.53
N ILE A 35 -20.24 -27.75 -20.35
CA ILE A 35 -19.60 -29.05 -20.11
C ILE A 35 -18.14 -28.99 -20.57
N THR A 36 -17.26 -29.51 -19.74
CA THR A 36 -15.82 -29.58 -20.04
C THR A 36 -15.55 -30.61 -21.13
N THR A 37 -14.98 -30.18 -22.23
CA THR A 37 -14.62 -31.04 -23.37
C THR A 37 -13.13 -31.33 -23.44
N PHE A 38 -12.32 -30.59 -22.69
CA PHE A 38 -10.88 -30.79 -22.60
C PHE A 38 -10.34 -30.05 -21.37
N ALA A 39 -9.40 -30.67 -20.66
CA ALA A 39 -8.65 -30.05 -19.59
C ALA A 39 -7.15 -30.34 -19.72
N SER A 40 -6.32 -29.31 -19.69
CA SER A 40 -4.86 -29.50 -19.73
C SER A 40 -4.33 -30.04 -18.40
N PRO A 41 -3.15 -30.70 -18.38
CA PRO A 41 -2.56 -31.23 -17.14
C PRO A 41 -2.39 -30.17 -16.03
N ASN A 42 -2.09 -28.92 -16.41
CA ASN A 42 -1.99 -27.83 -15.43
C ASN A 42 -3.34 -27.46 -14.82
N ALA A 43 -4.43 -27.53 -15.61
CA ALA A 43 -5.78 -27.32 -15.08
C ALA A 43 -6.19 -28.45 -14.12
N LEU A 44 -5.98 -29.70 -14.51
CA LEU A 44 -6.24 -30.86 -13.67
C LEU A 44 -5.47 -30.76 -12.34
N SER A 45 -4.17 -30.42 -12.40
CA SER A 45 -3.35 -30.24 -11.21
C SER A 45 -3.88 -29.14 -10.29
N ALA A 46 -4.38 -28.02 -10.85
CA ALA A 46 -4.95 -26.93 -10.07
C ALA A 46 -6.24 -27.37 -9.35
N PHE A 47 -7.14 -28.06 -10.05
CA PHE A 47 -8.39 -28.56 -9.48
C PHE A 47 -8.17 -29.67 -8.45
N ASN A 48 -7.23 -30.60 -8.69
CA ASN A 48 -6.85 -31.62 -7.70
C ASN A 48 -6.33 -30.97 -6.40
N ARG A 49 -5.51 -29.94 -6.50
CA ARG A 49 -5.02 -29.22 -5.31
C ARG A 49 -6.14 -28.50 -4.55
N MET A 50 -7.20 -28.07 -5.23
CA MET A 50 -8.41 -27.55 -4.59
C MET A 50 -9.28 -28.64 -3.99
N GLY A 51 -9.03 -29.93 -4.33
CA GLY A 51 -9.70 -31.09 -3.78
C GLY A 51 -10.74 -31.74 -4.67
N PHE A 52 -10.69 -31.47 -5.96
CA PHE A 52 -11.44 -32.19 -6.98
C PHE A 52 -10.54 -33.26 -7.60
N ASP A 53 -10.77 -34.50 -7.23
CA ASP A 53 -9.92 -35.64 -7.60
C ASP A 53 -10.51 -36.45 -8.79
N ASP A 54 -11.72 -36.09 -9.24
CA ASP A 54 -12.40 -36.75 -10.35
C ASP A 54 -11.96 -36.19 -11.72
N GLU A 55 -12.44 -36.82 -12.79
CA GLU A 55 -12.14 -36.39 -14.16
C GLU A 55 -12.99 -35.18 -14.51
N LEU A 56 -12.31 -34.07 -14.93
CA LEU A 56 -13.00 -32.84 -15.30
C LEU A 56 -13.74 -32.93 -16.64
N GLU A 57 -13.28 -33.80 -17.55
CA GLU A 57 -13.88 -33.97 -18.88
C GLU A 57 -15.23 -34.67 -18.76
N GLY A 58 -16.26 -34.09 -19.35
CA GLY A 58 -17.63 -34.53 -19.25
C GLY A 58 -18.45 -33.90 -18.12
N GLU A 59 -17.79 -33.24 -17.18
CA GLU A 59 -18.45 -32.58 -16.05
C GLU A 59 -18.80 -31.10 -16.36
N SER A 60 -19.85 -30.62 -15.70
CA SER A 60 -20.22 -29.19 -15.73
C SER A 60 -19.23 -28.38 -14.90
N LEU A 61 -18.51 -27.46 -15.51
CA LEU A 61 -17.56 -26.63 -14.80
C LEU A 61 -18.25 -25.80 -13.67
N SER A 62 -19.51 -25.47 -13.85
CA SER A 62 -20.31 -24.77 -12.83
C SER A 62 -20.59 -25.66 -11.62
N GLU A 63 -20.93 -26.94 -11.82
CA GLU A 63 -21.17 -27.87 -10.73
C GLU A 63 -19.89 -28.19 -9.97
N VAL A 64 -18.82 -28.46 -10.67
CA VAL A 64 -17.49 -28.70 -10.07
C VAL A 64 -17.03 -27.51 -9.23
N THR A 65 -17.16 -26.31 -9.74
CA THR A 65 -16.75 -25.11 -8.98
C THR A 65 -17.67 -24.85 -7.78
N THR A 66 -18.95 -25.21 -7.87
CA THR A 66 -19.91 -25.07 -6.75
C THR A 66 -19.62 -26.09 -5.65
N GLU A 67 -19.25 -27.31 -6.00
CA GLU A 67 -18.88 -28.38 -5.06
C GLU A 67 -17.60 -28.02 -4.27
N LEU A 68 -16.63 -27.38 -4.93
CA LEU A 68 -15.39 -26.96 -4.31
C LEU A 68 -15.55 -25.80 -3.33
N LEU A 69 -16.60 -24.99 -3.49
CA LEU A 69 -16.80 -23.81 -2.65
C LEU A 69 -17.47 -24.17 -1.32
N PRO A 70 -16.91 -23.74 -0.17
CA PRO A 70 -17.58 -23.89 1.12
C PRO A 70 -18.91 -23.12 1.14
N ALA A 71 -19.96 -23.71 1.71
CA ALA A 71 -21.31 -23.18 1.76
C ALA A 71 -21.47 -21.77 2.42
N GLN A 72 -20.43 -21.28 3.08
CA GLN A 72 -20.40 -20.00 3.81
C GLN A 72 -19.46 -18.94 3.19
N GLN A 73 -18.84 -19.24 2.05
CA GLN A 73 -17.90 -18.30 1.43
C GLN A 73 -18.66 -17.32 0.51
N ASN A 74 -18.26 -16.03 0.53
CA ASN A 74 -18.74 -15.06 -0.44
C ASN A 74 -18.24 -15.47 -1.83
N VAL A 75 -19.12 -16.05 -2.62
CA VAL A 75 -18.83 -16.42 -4.01
C VAL A 75 -18.68 -15.12 -4.81
N ASP A 76 -17.61 -15.03 -5.59
CA ASP A 76 -17.44 -13.93 -6.53
C ASP A 76 -18.64 -13.90 -7.49
N GLU A 77 -19.39 -12.79 -7.50
CA GLU A 77 -20.60 -12.61 -8.33
C GLU A 77 -20.33 -12.84 -9.82
N SER A 78 -19.09 -12.73 -10.26
CA SER A 78 -18.66 -12.98 -11.64
C SER A 78 -18.42 -14.46 -11.96
N LEU A 79 -18.32 -15.33 -10.96
CA LEU A 79 -18.03 -16.76 -11.17
C LEU A 79 -19.02 -17.46 -12.10
N PRO A 80 -20.35 -17.30 -11.96
CA PRO A 80 -21.31 -17.91 -12.90
C PRO A 80 -21.12 -17.48 -14.35
N LEU A 81 -20.65 -16.25 -14.59
CA LEU A 81 -20.35 -15.76 -15.93
C LEU A 81 -19.09 -16.38 -16.52
N VAL A 82 -18.08 -16.62 -15.67
CA VAL A 82 -16.81 -17.25 -16.07
C VAL A 82 -17.04 -18.72 -16.41
N VAL A 83 -17.67 -19.48 -15.52
CA VAL A 83 -17.87 -20.95 -15.69
C VAL A 83 -18.86 -21.28 -16.78
N SER A 84 -19.82 -20.38 -17.07
CA SER A 84 -20.72 -20.55 -18.23
C SER A 84 -20.06 -20.15 -19.54
N GLY A 85 -18.91 -19.46 -19.52
CA GLY A 85 -18.20 -19.02 -20.71
C GLY A 85 -18.96 -18.04 -21.60
N ARG A 86 -19.96 -17.33 -21.06
CA ARG A 86 -20.82 -16.42 -21.86
C ARG A 86 -20.18 -15.07 -22.12
N ALA A 87 -19.30 -14.64 -21.22
CA ALA A 87 -18.64 -13.34 -21.28
C ALA A 87 -17.16 -13.44 -20.93
N PRO A 88 -16.31 -12.52 -21.40
CA PRO A 88 -14.89 -12.50 -21.10
C PRO A 88 -14.65 -11.93 -19.68
N TRP A 89 -15.01 -12.68 -18.66
CA TRP A 89 -14.85 -12.33 -17.25
C TRP A 89 -13.72 -13.09 -16.57
N ARG A 90 -13.39 -12.62 -15.38
CA ARG A 90 -12.43 -13.27 -14.49
C ARG A 90 -13.06 -13.39 -13.10
N ALA A 91 -12.85 -14.54 -12.47
CA ALA A 91 -13.22 -14.80 -11.09
C ALA A 91 -12.09 -15.55 -10.40
N ASP A 92 -11.92 -15.33 -9.11
CA ASP A 92 -11.01 -16.09 -8.29
C ASP A 92 -11.84 -17.06 -7.42
N ILE A 93 -11.41 -18.32 -7.33
CA ILE A 93 -12.00 -19.34 -6.46
C ILE A 93 -10.95 -19.79 -5.46
N GLU A 94 -11.36 -20.00 -4.21
CA GLU A 94 -10.49 -20.48 -3.14
C GLU A 94 -11.10 -21.74 -2.51
N ALA A 95 -10.32 -22.82 -2.49
CA ALA A 95 -10.68 -24.06 -1.83
C ALA A 95 -9.43 -24.69 -1.23
N ARG A 96 -9.55 -25.25 -0.02
CA ARG A 96 -8.46 -25.92 0.72
C ARG A 96 -7.16 -25.09 0.81
N GLY A 97 -7.27 -23.75 0.88
CA GLY A 97 -6.10 -22.84 0.94
C GLY A 97 -5.38 -22.64 -0.39
N VAL A 98 -5.95 -23.11 -1.50
CA VAL A 98 -5.46 -22.87 -2.86
C VAL A 98 -6.37 -21.86 -3.54
N THR A 99 -5.81 -20.80 -4.10
CA THR A 99 -6.55 -19.79 -4.86
C THR A 99 -6.24 -19.92 -6.33
N VAL A 100 -7.27 -20.18 -7.13
CA VAL A 100 -7.18 -20.29 -8.59
C VAL A 100 -7.96 -19.15 -9.25
N SER A 101 -7.30 -18.42 -10.11
CA SER A 101 -7.92 -17.40 -10.95
C SER A 101 -8.39 -18.01 -12.24
N LEU A 102 -9.68 -17.95 -12.49
CA LEU A 102 -10.33 -18.40 -13.71
C LEU A 102 -10.59 -17.20 -14.62
N ARG A 103 -10.30 -17.34 -15.90
CA ARG A 103 -10.61 -16.33 -16.91
C ARG A 103 -11.25 -16.98 -18.13
N SER A 104 -12.47 -16.59 -18.43
CA SER A 104 -13.22 -17.05 -19.57
C SER A 104 -12.90 -16.24 -20.84
N ILE A 105 -12.77 -16.94 -21.97
CA ILE A 105 -12.62 -16.40 -23.31
C ILE A 105 -13.65 -17.09 -24.20
N PRO A 106 -14.79 -16.43 -24.48
CA PRO A 106 -15.83 -17.01 -25.34
C PRO A 106 -15.30 -17.30 -26.75
N LEU A 107 -15.57 -18.50 -27.25
CA LEU A 107 -15.30 -18.90 -28.63
C LEU A 107 -16.53 -18.66 -29.49
N ARG A 108 -16.30 -18.15 -30.70
CA ARG A 108 -17.35 -17.93 -31.71
C ARG A 108 -16.93 -18.53 -33.05
N ASP A 109 -17.86 -19.19 -33.66
CA ASP A 109 -17.74 -19.68 -35.03
C ASP A 109 -18.85 -19.07 -35.86
N GLN A 110 -18.52 -18.41 -36.99
CA GLN A 110 -19.44 -17.69 -37.86
C GLN A 110 -20.46 -16.79 -37.14
N GLY A 111 -20.02 -16.15 -36.05
CA GLY A 111 -20.85 -15.26 -35.23
C GLY A 111 -21.67 -15.98 -34.12
N HIS A 112 -21.82 -17.30 -34.18
CA HIS A 112 -22.48 -18.10 -33.16
C HIS A 112 -21.51 -18.55 -32.07
N ARG A 113 -22.01 -18.66 -30.85
CA ARG A 113 -21.21 -19.16 -29.74
C ARG A 113 -20.90 -20.64 -29.94
N SER A 114 -19.63 -21.02 -29.86
CA SER A 114 -19.12 -22.40 -30.01
C SER A 114 -18.55 -22.97 -28.71
N GLY A 115 -18.76 -22.27 -27.57
CA GLY A 115 -18.22 -22.64 -26.28
C GLY A 115 -17.30 -21.55 -25.72
N ALA A 116 -16.36 -21.94 -24.86
CA ALA A 116 -15.34 -21.04 -24.32
C ALA A 116 -14.04 -21.78 -23.97
N VAL A 117 -12.97 -21.01 -23.86
CA VAL A 117 -11.73 -21.41 -23.19
C VAL A 117 -11.67 -20.74 -21.84
N VAL A 118 -11.46 -21.50 -20.77
CA VAL A 118 -11.23 -20.98 -19.43
C VAL A 118 -9.76 -21.21 -19.08
N LEU A 119 -9.06 -20.12 -18.83
CA LEU A 119 -7.68 -20.15 -18.35
C LEU A 119 -7.70 -20.24 -16.84
N CYS A 120 -6.93 -21.17 -16.27
CA CYS A 120 -6.81 -21.42 -14.83
C CYS A 120 -5.40 -21.07 -14.39
N ARG A 121 -5.25 -20.15 -13.47
CA ARG A 121 -3.95 -19.79 -12.91
C ARG A 121 -3.97 -19.96 -11.40
N ASP A 122 -3.05 -20.74 -10.88
CA ASP A 122 -2.78 -20.76 -9.46
C ASP A 122 -2.15 -19.42 -9.06
N VAL A 123 -2.82 -18.70 -8.19
CA VAL A 123 -2.40 -17.39 -7.67
C VAL A 123 -2.22 -17.41 -6.15
N THR A 124 -2.17 -18.59 -5.55
CA THR A 124 -2.09 -18.79 -4.10
C THR A 124 -0.94 -18.02 -3.49
N GLU A 125 0.28 -18.23 -3.99
CA GLU A 125 1.47 -17.56 -3.49
C GLU A 125 1.37 -16.04 -3.67
N LEU A 126 0.88 -15.58 -4.83
CA LEU A 126 0.70 -14.16 -5.09
C LEU A 126 -0.30 -13.53 -4.11
N ARG A 127 -1.42 -14.20 -3.83
CA ARG A 127 -2.43 -13.73 -2.88
C ARG A 127 -1.90 -13.71 -1.46
N HIS A 128 -1.13 -14.72 -1.06
CA HIS A 128 -0.47 -14.73 0.25
C HIS A 128 0.49 -13.55 0.40
N GLN A 129 1.32 -13.28 -0.59
CA GLN A 129 2.25 -12.15 -0.58
C GLN A 129 1.51 -10.81 -0.54
N GLU A 130 0.46 -10.64 -1.34
CA GLU A 130 -0.39 -9.43 -1.30
C GLU A 130 -1.01 -9.23 0.10
N GLN A 131 -1.55 -10.29 0.69
CA GLN A 131 -2.17 -10.24 2.01
C GLN A 131 -1.14 -9.95 3.12
N GLU A 132 0.05 -10.53 3.02
CA GLU A 132 1.14 -10.27 3.95
C GLU A 132 1.58 -8.79 3.90
N LEU A 133 1.71 -8.23 2.69
CA LEU A 133 2.02 -6.82 2.52
C LEU A 133 0.94 -5.91 3.13
N ILE A 134 -0.35 -6.19 2.87
CA ILE A 134 -1.47 -5.43 3.45
C ILE A 134 -1.43 -5.50 4.98
N THR A 135 -1.15 -6.68 5.54
CA THR A 135 -1.09 -6.88 6.99
C THR A 135 0.11 -6.14 7.60
N LYS A 136 1.27 -6.18 6.95
CA LYS A 136 2.46 -5.41 7.36
C LYS A 136 2.18 -3.91 7.36
N ASP A 137 1.55 -3.40 6.30
CA ASP A 137 1.21 -1.98 6.20
C ASP A 137 0.20 -1.55 7.27
N ALA A 138 -0.79 -2.39 7.59
CA ALA A 138 -1.74 -2.13 8.66
C ALA A 138 -1.04 -2.10 10.04
N THR A 139 -0.14 -3.05 10.28
CA THR A 139 0.64 -3.13 11.52
C THR A 139 1.55 -1.91 11.69
N ILE A 140 2.24 -1.50 10.63
CA ILE A 140 3.09 -0.31 10.66
C ILE A 140 2.27 0.93 11.00
N ARG A 141 1.12 1.13 10.37
CA ARG A 141 0.21 2.25 10.69
C ARG A 141 -0.24 2.23 12.15
N GLU A 142 -0.59 1.06 12.69
CA GLU A 142 -0.97 0.94 14.09
C GLU A 142 0.18 1.29 15.03
N ILE A 143 1.41 0.85 14.74
CA ILE A 143 2.60 1.22 15.52
C ILE A 143 2.77 2.75 15.53
N HIS A 144 2.64 3.40 14.38
CA HIS A 144 2.74 4.85 14.29
C HIS A 144 1.66 5.57 15.11
N HIS A 145 0.43 5.11 15.05
CA HIS A 145 -0.65 5.65 15.90
C HIS A 145 -0.37 5.47 17.39
N ARG A 146 0.16 4.33 17.80
CA ARG A 146 0.52 4.07 19.22
C ARG A 146 1.68 4.94 19.66
N VAL A 147 2.71 5.13 18.84
CA VAL A 147 3.83 6.03 19.16
C VAL A 147 3.33 7.46 19.33
N LYS A 148 2.48 7.98 18.44
CA LYS A 148 1.86 9.30 18.56
C LYS A 148 1.08 9.44 19.87
N ASN A 149 0.23 8.46 20.20
CA ASN A 149 -0.55 8.47 21.43
C ASN A 149 0.35 8.46 22.69
N ASN A 150 1.44 7.68 22.66
CA ASN A 150 2.40 7.66 23.76
C ASN A 150 3.11 9.00 23.93
N LEU A 151 3.55 9.64 22.84
CA LEU A 151 4.18 10.96 22.87
C LEU A 151 3.22 12.03 23.41
N GLN A 152 1.94 12.01 23.01
CA GLN A 152 0.91 12.90 23.56
C GLN A 152 0.68 12.68 25.05
N THR A 153 0.69 11.44 25.51
CA THR A 153 0.57 11.09 26.94
C THR A 153 1.75 11.62 27.73
N VAL A 154 2.98 11.44 27.23
CA VAL A 154 4.20 11.97 27.86
C VAL A 154 4.15 13.51 27.93
N ALA A 155 3.76 14.20 26.86
CA ALA A 155 3.62 15.65 26.84
C ALA A 155 2.57 16.12 27.88
N SER A 156 1.47 15.39 28.03
CA SER A 156 0.42 15.69 29.03
C SER A 156 0.94 15.53 30.45
N LEU A 157 1.71 14.46 30.72
CA LEU A 157 2.33 14.24 32.04
C LEU A 157 3.35 15.33 32.37
N LEU A 158 4.20 15.70 31.44
CA LEU A 158 5.16 16.79 31.61
C LEU A 158 4.44 18.13 31.91
N ARG A 159 3.33 18.41 31.23
CA ARG A 159 2.50 19.60 31.47
C ARG A 159 1.92 19.62 32.87
N ILE A 160 1.45 18.47 33.38
CA ILE A 160 0.94 18.33 34.76
C ILE A 160 2.05 18.58 35.77
N GLN A 161 3.25 18.04 35.53
CA GLN A 161 4.41 18.24 36.41
C GLN A 161 4.87 19.71 36.42
N ALA A 162 4.91 20.37 35.23
CA ALA A 162 5.25 21.77 35.12
C ALA A 162 4.28 22.68 35.94
N ARG A 163 3.00 22.34 36.00
CA ARG A 163 2.00 23.06 36.80
C ARG A 163 2.15 22.84 38.32
N ARG A 164 2.70 21.70 38.73
CA ARG A 164 2.87 21.32 40.16
C ARG A 164 4.20 21.83 40.74
N THR A 165 5.15 22.15 39.88
CA THR A 165 6.46 22.58 40.36
C THR A 165 6.44 24.06 40.75
N HIS A 166 7.14 24.39 41.83
CA HIS A 166 7.25 25.74 42.36
C HIS A 166 8.57 26.42 41.91
N SER A 167 9.55 25.65 41.46
CA SER A 167 10.81 26.19 40.90
C SER A 167 10.59 26.69 39.47
N GLU A 168 10.98 27.90 39.20
CA GLU A 168 10.92 28.48 37.84
C GLU A 168 11.86 27.76 36.91
N GLU A 169 13.08 27.47 37.35
CA GLU A 169 14.07 26.69 36.59
C GLU A 169 13.56 25.30 36.19
N ALA A 170 12.93 24.59 37.17
CA ALA A 170 12.35 23.29 36.88
C ALA A 170 11.14 23.36 35.92
N ARG A 171 10.36 24.45 35.99
CA ARG A 171 9.24 24.69 35.06
C ARG A 171 9.74 24.92 33.62
N ASP A 172 10.81 25.67 33.45
CA ASP A 172 11.42 25.94 32.17
C ASP A 172 12.03 24.66 31.56
N ALA A 173 12.74 23.87 32.37
CA ALA A 173 13.25 22.57 31.94
C ALA A 173 12.15 21.61 31.47
N LEU A 174 11.03 21.53 32.20
CA LEU A 174 9.86 20.73 31.80
C LEU A 174 9.19 21.28 30.54
N SER A 175 9.12 22.59 30.37
CA SER A 175 8.58 23.23 29.18
C SER A 175 9.45 22.92 27.94
N GLN A 176 10.77 22.95 28.11
CA GLN A 176 11.70 22.57 27.06
C GLN A 176 11.56 21.10 26.68
N ALA A 177 11.43 20.19 27.66
CA ALA A 177 11.18 18.77 27.43
C ALA A 177 9.86 18.54 26.68
N MET A 178 8.79 19.28 27.01
CA MET A 178 7.51 19.21 26.29
C MET A 178 7.65 19.63 24.82
N ARG A 179 8.39 20.72 24.56
CA ARG A 179 8.63 21.17 23.17
C ARG A 179 9.35 20.10 22.35
N ARG A 180 10.39 19.46 22.92
CA ARG A 180 11.11 18.36 22.27
C ARG A 180 10.21 17.17 21.98
N VAL A 181 9.39 16.75 22.92
CA VAL A 181 8.42 15.64 22.72
C VAL A 181 7.41 15.99 21.61
N ALA A 182 6.91 17.23 21.59
CA ALA A 182 5.98 17.69 20.55
C ALA A 182 6.65 17.70 19.16
N SER A 183 7.90 18.14 19.06
CA SER A 183 8.67 18.12 17.81
C SER A 183 8.89 16.70 17.29
N ILE A 184 9.25 15.76 18.18
CA ILE A 184 9.39 14.35 17.83
C ILE A 184 8.07 13.78 17.31
N ALA A 185 6.94 14.12 17.96
CA ALA A 185 5.62 13.64 17.54
C ALA A 185 5.24 14.13 16.14
N VAL A 186 5.52 15.40 15.82
CA VAL A 186 5.23 15.96 14.49
C VAL A 186 6.13 15.36 13.41
N VAL A 187 7.42 15.23 13.65
CA VAL A 187 8.35 14.59 12.72
C VAL A 187 7.91 13.14 12.45
N HIS A 188 7.59 12.42 13.52
CA HIS A 188 7.11 11.04 13.42
C HIS A 188 5.81 10.93 12.61
N ASP A 189 4.83 11.83 12.84
CA ASP A 189 3.54 11.86 12.13
C ASP A 189 3.75 12.13 10.63
N THR A 190 4.56 13.15 10.30
CA THR A 190 4.84 13.55 8.92
C THR A 190 5.56 12.45 8.12
N LEU A 191 6.50 11.74 8.76
CA LEU A 191 7.24 10.66 8.11
C LEU A 191 6.45 9.35 8.05
N SER A 192 5.42 9.21 8.88
CA SER A 192 4.54 8.03 8.92
C SER A 192 3.45 8.06 7.84
N GLU A 193 3.07 9.25 7.36
CA GLU A 193 2.07 9.40 6.29
C GLU A 193 2.62 8.91 4.92
N GLY A 194 3.94 8.90 4.74
CA GLY A 194 4.61 8.36 3.58
C GLY A 194 5.00 6.89 3.78
N LEU A 195 4.15 5.93 3.42
CA LEU A 195 4.49 4.49 3.31
C LEU A 195 5.55 4.20 2.23
N THR A 196 6.09 5.24 1.61
CA THR A 196 7.14 5.17 0.59
C THR A 196 8.52 5.17 1.27
N GLN A 197 9.44 4.38 0.74
CA GLN A 197 10.85 4.36 1.17
C GLN A 197 11.54 5.74 1.05
N ASN A 198 10.94 6.67 0.30
CA ASN A 198 11.45 7.99 0.01
C ASN A 198 10.42 9.06 0.41
N VAL A 199 10.89 10.13 1.03
CA VAL A 199 10.09 11.24 1.56
C VAL A 199 10.54 12.54 0.89
N ASP A 200 9.60 13.38 0.48
CA ASP A 200 9.89 14.76 0.10
C ASP A 200 10.26 15.53 1.37
N PHE A 201 11.58 15.76 1.55
CA PHE A 201 12.09 16.35 2.78
C PHE A 201 11.81 17.85 2.86
N ASP A 202 11.58 18.51 1.75
CA ASP A 202 11.22 19.93 1.74
C ASP A 202 9.88 20.15 2.44
N GLU A 203 8.89 19.27 2.20
CA GLU A 203 7.58 19.31 2.86
C GLU A 203 7.68 19.05 4.37
N VAL A 204 8.51 18.08 4.76
CA VAL A 204 8.79 17.77 6.18
C VAL A 204 9.41 18.96 6.87
N PHE A 205 10.43 19.56 6.27
CA PHE A 205 11.16 20.68 6.84
C PHE A 205 10.29 21.93 6.97
N ASP A 206 9.48 22.25 5.98
CA ASP A 206 8.53 23.37 6.04
C ASP A 206 7.50 23.19 7.18
N ARG A 207 7.07 21.96 7.45
CA ARG A 207 6.16 21.66 8.56
C ARG A 207 6.84 21.81 9.91
N VAL A 208 8.10 21.38 10.03
CA VAL A 208 8.94 21.58 11.21
C VAL A 208 9.16 23.07 11.48
N LEU A 209 9.52 23.86 10.47
CA LEU A 209 9.72 25.30 10.60
C LEU A 209 8.47 26.01 11.11
N ARG A 210 7.29 25.69 10.55
CA ARG A 210 6.01 26.25 11.02
C ARG A 210 5.76 25.94 12.49
N LEU A 211 5.98 24.67 12.89
CA LEU A 211 5.78 24.26 14.28
C LEU A 211 6.71 25.02 15.25
N VAL A 212 7.99 25.12 14.92
CA VAL A 212 8.96 25.85 15.75
C VAL A 212 8.60 27.32 15.84
N ALA A 213 8.18 27.94 14.72
CA ALA A 213 7.73 29.33 14.70
C ALA A 213 6.48 29.56 15.58
N GLU A 214 5.51 28.63 15.58
CA GLU A 214 4.32 28.70 16.42
C GLU A 214 4.65 28.57 17.91
N VAL A 215 5.58 27.68 18.25
CA VAL A 215 6.02 27.45 19.65
C VAL A 215 6.89 28.59 20.17
N ALA A 216 7.68 29.20 19.29
CA ALA A 216 8.57 30.32 19.62
C ALA A 216 7.86 31.69 19.64
N ALA A 217 6.61 31.78 19.18
CA ALA A 217 5.80 32.98 19.22
C ALA A 217 5.40 33.28 20.69
N ALA A 218 6.36 33.77 21.48
CA ALA A 218 6.06 34.49 22.72
C ALA A 218 5.26 35.76 22.39
N PRO A 219 4.44 36.31 23.32
CA PRO A 219 3.51 37.40 23.03
C PRO A 219 4.12 38.64 22.35
N ASN A 220 5.44 38.79 22.37
CA ASN A 220 6.15 39.95 21.84
C ASN A 220 7.21 39.65 20.76
N THR A 221 7.44 38.43 20.35
CA THR A 221 8.49 38.11 19.38
C THR A 221 7.91 37.33 18.22
N ARG A 222 7.74 37.96 17.06
CA ARG A 222 7.40 37.29 15.81
C ARG A 222 8.70 36.92 15.09
N ALA A 223 9.20 35.74 15.27
CA ALA A 223 10.27 35.20 14.44
C ALA A 223 9.72 34.94 13.02
N GLN A 224 10.29 35.59 12.01
CA GLN A 224 10.02 35.30 10.61
C GLN A 224 11.00 34.23 10.15
N THR A 225 10.48 33.07 9.78
CA THR A 225 11.30 31.99 9.20
C THR A 225 11.23 32.08 7.68
N SER A 226 12.37 31.97 7.00
CA SER A 226 12.45 31.80 5.55
C SER A 226 13.37 30.65 5.22
N SER A 227 13.00 29.84 4.24
CA SER A 227 13.84 28.79 3.71
C SER A 227 14.26 29.12 2.27
N SER A 228 15.50 28.83 1.92
CA SER A 228 16.00 28.96 0.54
C SER A 228 16.83 27.73 0.18
N GLY A 229 16.60 27.16 -0.99
CA GLY A 229 17.21 25.90 -1.42
C GLY A 229 16.22 24.74 -1.38
N LYS A 230 16.69 23.54 -1.69
CA LYS A 230 15.90 22.31 -1.68
C LYS A 230 16.74 21.14 -1.18
N PHE A 231 16.16 20.33 -0.33
CA PHE A 231 16.72 19.05 0.10
C PHE A 231 16.36 17.93 -0.89
N GLY A 232 15.16 18.02 -1.51
CA GLY A 232 14.65 17.02 -2.40
C GLY A 232 14.13 15.77 -1.67
N VAL A 233 14.12 14.65 -2.40
CA VAL A 233 13.59 13.39 -1.90
C VAL A 233 14.69 12.61 -1.19
N LEU A 234 14.44 12.20 0.05
CA LEU A 234 15.38 11.43 0.88
C LEU A 234 14.77 10.09 1.31
N PRO A 235 15.58 9.03 1.45
CA PRO A 235 15.14 7.82 2.12
C PRO A 235 14.69 8.10 3.56
N SER A 236 13.59 7.49 4.00
CA SER A 236 13.00 7.70 5.34
C SER A 236 13.99 7.44 6.49
N ALA A 237 14.93 6.50 6.28
CA ALA A 237 16.00 6.20 7.23
C ALA A 237 16.90 7.40 7.56
N TYR A 238 17.10 8.33 6.60
CA TYR A 238 17.87 9.55 6.79
C TYR A 238 16.99 10.76 7.11
N ALA A 239 15.75 10.77 6.62
CA ALA A 239 14.82 11.87 6.83
C ALA A 239 14.51 12.08 8.31
N THR A 240 14.26 11.00 9.07
CA THR A 240 13.93 11.09 10.51
C THR A 240 15.05 11.73 11.35
N PRO A 241 16.30 11.22 11.35
CA PRO A 241 17.36 11.83 12.14
C PRO A 241 17.71 13.25 11.69
N LEU A 242 17.63 13.52 10.38
CA LEU A 242 17.86 14.86 9.84
C LEU A 242 16.79 15.86 10.30
N ALA A 243 15.51 15.48 10.24
CA ALA A 243 14.41 16.32 10.71
C ALA A 243 14.54 16.64 12.21
N LEU A 244 14.91 15.67 13.02
CA LEU A 244 15.16 15.88 14.46
C LEU A 244 16.33 16.83 14.69
N ALA A 245 17.47 16.61 14.01
CA ALA A 245 18.63 17.49 14.13
C ALA A 245 18.32 18.94 13.72
N LEU A 246 17.61 19.13 12.61
CA LEU A 246 17.20 20.45 12.14
C LEU A 246 16.20 21.12 13.10
N THR A 247 15.27 20.34 13.68
CA THR A 247 14.33 20.83 14.69
C THR A 247 15.08 21.39 15.90
N GLU A 248 16.05 20.65 16.43
CA GLU A 248 16.87 21.08 17.56
C GLU A 248 17.70 22.33 17.20
N LEU A 249 18.30 22.39 16.01
CA LEU A 249 19.07 23.54 15.56
C LEU A 249 18.21 24.79 15.44
N VAL A 250 17.02 24.69 14.83
CA VAL A 250 16.10 25.83 14.68
C VAL A 250 15.56 26.26 16.04
N THR A 251 15.20 25.31 16.92
CA THR A 251 14.75 25.63 18.28
C THR A 251 15.83 26.36 19.07
N ASN A 252 17.07 25.86 19.03
CA ASN A 252 18.20 26.52 19.70
C ASN A 252 18.48 27.95 19.14
N ALA A 253 18.38 28.11 17.82
CA ALA A 253 18.56 29.41 17.19
C ALA A 253 17.49 30.44 17.65
N VAL A 254 16.24 29.98 17.80
CA VAL A 254 15.14 30.82 18.28
C VAL A 254 15.27 31.11 19.78
N GLU A 255 15.56 30.08 20.61
CA GLU A 255 15.64 30.26 22.07
C GLU A 255 16.88 31.07 22.51
N HIS A 256 18.00 30.88 21.84
CA HIS A 256 19.28 31.49 22.24
C HIS A 256 19.80 32.56 21.30
N GLY A 257 19.44 32.53 20.01
CA GLY A 257 19.92 33.49 19.03
C GLY A 257 19.10 34.78 18.95
N LEU A 258 17.80 34.70 19.32
CA LEU A 258 16.91 35.89 19.33
C LEU A 258 16.72 36.47 20.76
N ALA A 259 17.17 35.80 21.81
CA ALA A 259 17.15 36.27 23.18
C ALA A 259 18.22 37.36 23.34
N GLY A 260 17.85 38.62 23.13
CA GLY A 260 18.76 39.77 23.32
C GLY A 260 18.79 40.78 22.17
N LEU A 261 17.96 40.58 21.17
CA LEU A 261 17.69 41.60 20.14
C LEU A 261 16.40 42.36 20.53
N GLU A 262 16.49 43.26 21.54
CA GLU A 262 15.54 44.33 21.79
C GLU A 262 15.93 45.56 20.98
#